data_03eee41f132c47d4e287e53335a7878a
#
_entry.id   03eee41f132c47d4e287e53335a7878a
#
_cell.length_a   1.000
_cell.length_b   1.000
_cell.length_c   1.000
_cell.angle_alpha   90.00
_cell.angle_beta   90.00
_cell.angle_gamma   90.00
#
_symmetry.space_group_name_H-M   'P 1'
#
loop_
_entity.id
_entity.type
_entity.pdbx_description
1 polymer ?
#
loop_
_entity_poly.entity_id
_entity_poly.type
_entity_poly.pdbx_seq_one_letter_code
_entity_poly.pdbx_strand_id
1 'polypeptide(L)'
;MKTVLIVEDDLINARVFSKILTKRGGLGVKHTENVEEVMQIATTGKADIILMDVSLSRSVYQGKAVDGIKITQMLKSNPQTAKLPIILVTAHVMEGDRENFLKQSGADGYISKPVVDHQQFVDQILAMLPQD
;
A
#
# COMPACT_ATOMS: atom_id res chain seq x y z
N MET A 1 9.07 14.29 8.37
CA MET A 1 8.16 13.16 8.71
C MET A 1 7.90 12.36 7.45
N LYS A 2 8.08 11.05 7.54
CA LYS A 2 7.77 10.17 6.41
C LYS A 2 6.26 9.97 6.32
N THR A 3 5.76 9.82 5.11
CA THR A 3 4.32 9.71 4.84
C THR A 3 3.99 8.36 4.21
N VAL A 4 2.98 7.70 4.77
CA VAL A 4 2.43 6.45 4.25
C VAL A 4 1.14 6.77 3.49
N LEU A 5 1.04 6.31 2.25
CA LEU A 5 -0.21 6.38 1.50
C LEU A 5 -0.93 5.05 1.67
N ILE A 6 -2.13 5.10 2.23
CA ILE A 6 -2.98 3.92 2.39
C ILE A 6 -4.01 3.91 1.27
N VAL A 7 -3.96 2.89 0.44
CA VAL A 7 -4.94 2.68 -0.64
C VAL A 7 -5.86 1.55 -0.20
N GLU A 8 -7.04 1.93 0.28
CA GLU A 8 -7.98 1.02 0.94
C GLU A 8 -9.40 1.54 0.74
N ASP A 9 -10.31 0.68 0.32
CA ASP A 9 -11.71 1.06 0.13
C ASP A 9 -12.57 0.85 1.40
N ASP A 10 -12.05 0.14 2.40
CA ASP A 10 -12.72 -0.04 3.69
C ASP A 10 -12.24 1.02 4.66
N LEU A 11 -13.13 1.95 5.02
CA LEU A 11 -12.79 3.06 5.90
C LEU A 11 -12.38 2.60 7.31
N ILE A 12 -12.93 1.49 7.78
CA ILE A 12 -12.58 0.96 9.10
C ILE A 12 -11.14 0.46 9.10
N ASN A 13 -10.75 -0.30 8.09
CA ASN A 13 -9.36 -0.75 7.95
C ASN A 13 -8.40 0.41 7.79
N ALA A 14 -8.77 1.41 6.98
CA ALA A 14 -7.93 2.59 6.78
C ALA A 14 -7.69 3.35 8.10
N ARG A 15 -8.72 3.49 8.92
CA ARG A 15 -8.62 4.15 10.23
C ARG A 15 -7.74 3.37 11.20
N VAL A 16 -7.88 2.04 11.21
CA VAL A 16 -7.06 1.18 12.08
C VAL A 16 -5.58 1.33 11.71
N PHE A 17 -5.25 1.21 10.44
CA PHE A 17 -3.87 1.35 9.97
C PHE A 17 -3.32 2.74 10.27
N SER A 18 -4.11 3.77 9.98
CA SER A 18 -3.72 5.16 10.22
C SER A 18 -3.37 5.39 11.69
N LYS A 19 -4.22 4.90 12.59
CA LYS A 19 -4.04 5.06 14.02
C LYS A 19 -2.77 4.37 14.51
N ILE A 20 -2.53 3.15 14.04
CA ILE A 20 -1.32 2.40 14.42
C ILE A 20 -0.07 3.12 13.94
N LEU A 21 -0.07 3.56 12.67
CA LEU A 21 1.10 4.20 12.07
C LEU A 21 1.42 5.55 12.68
N THR A 22 0.40 6.34 13.02
CA THR A 22 0.63 7.64 13.64
C THR A 22 1.04 7.53 15.08
N LYS A 23 0.40 6.66 15.86
CA LYS A 23 0.67 6.56 17.30
C LYS A 23 1.93 5.78 17.62
N ARG A 24 2.16 4.67 16.94
CA ARG A 24 3.33 3.82 17.22
C ARG A 24 4.52 4.15 16.33
N GLY A 25 4.27 4.58 15.09
CA GLY A 25 5.34 4.81 14.11
C GLY A 25 5.78 6.25 13.97
N GLY A 26 5.00 7.20 14.47
CA GLY A 26 5.30 8.61 14.29
C GLY A 26 5.26 9.05 12.83
N LEU A 27 4.45 8.38 12.01
CA LEU A 27 4.38 8.61 10.58
C LEU A 27 3.19 9.48 10.20
N GLY A 28 3.33 10.23 9.11
CA GLY A 28 2.19 10.90 8.48
C GLY A 28 1.43 9.89 7.65
N VAL A 29 0.12 10.09 7.50
CA VAL A 29 -0.74 9.17 6.76
C VAL A 29 -1.64 9.94 5.81
N LYS A 30 -1.73 9.46 4.57
CA LYS A 30 -2.74 9.87 3.60
C LYS A 30 -3.55 8.64 3.22
N HIS A 31 -4.83 8.82 2.97
CA HIS A 31 -5.72 7.72 2.59
C HIS A 31 -6.51 8.09 1.35
N THR A 32 -6.60 7.14 0.41
CA THR A 32 -7.46 7.28 -0.76
C THR A 32 -7.86 5.90 -1.28
N GLU A 33 -8.97 5.84 -2.00
CA GLU A 33 -9.32 4.69 -2.82
C GLU A 33 -9.36 5.07 -4.32
N ASN A 34 -9.05 6.32 -4.63
CA ASN A 34 -9.10 6.84 -6.00
C ASN A 34 -7.75 6.63 -6.70
N VAL A 35 -7.76 5.88 -7.81
CA VAL A 35 -6.52 5.50 -8.51
C VAL A 35 -5.79 6.72 -9.07
N GLU A 36 -6.51 7.69 -9.60
CA GLU A 36 -5.89 8.90 -10.16
C GLU A 36 -5.17 9.69 -9.08
N GLU A 37 -5.76 9.75 -7.89
CA GLU A 37 -5.13 10.39 -6.73
C GLU A 37 -3.86 9.63 -6.29
N VAL A 38 -3.92 8.28 -6.32
CA VAL A 38 -2.74 7.46 -6.03
C VAL A 38 -1.61 7.80 -6.99
N MET A 39 -1.91 7.86 -8.28
CA MET A 39 -0.91 8.17 -9.30
C MET A 39 -0.33 9.57 -9.11
N GLN A 40 -1.18 10.55 -8.78
CA GLN A 40 -0.75 11.92 -8.54
C GLN A 40 0.18 12.02 -7.33
N ILE A 41 -0.21 11.39 -6.21
CA ILE A 41 0.60 11.43 -4.99
C ILE A 41 1.94 10.73 -5.22
N ALA A 42 1.92 9.58 -5.89
CA ALA A 42 3.14 8.81 -6.14
C ALA A 42 4.10 9.56 -7.07
N THR A 43 3.59 10.14 -8.16
CA THR A 43 4.46 10.82 -9.14
C THR A 43 5.01 12.14 -8.65
N THR A 44 4.34 12.79 -7.70
CA THR A 44 4.78 14.06 -7.12
C THR A 44 5.66 13.89 -5.88
N GLY A 45 5.94 12.66 -5.48
CA GLY A 45 6.82 12.40 -4.35
C GLY A 45 6.22 12.72 -2.99
N LYS A 46 4.90 12.77 -2.88
CA LYS A 46 4.21 13.13 -1.64
C LYS A 46 4.00 11.96 -0.68
N ALA A 47 4.39 10.76 -1.08
CA ALA A 47 4.37 9.58 -0.22
C ALA A 47 5.72 8.89 -0.26
N ASP A 48 6.11 8.31 0.85
CA ASP A 48 7.39 7.61 0.99
C ASP A 48 7.23 6.10 0.87
N ILE A 49 6.04 5.61 1.12
CA ILE A 49 5.69 4.19 1.02
C ILE A 49 4.17 4.07 0.81
N ILE A 50 3.75 3.01 0.12
CA ILE A 50 2.33 2.75 -0.12
C ILE A 50 1.92 1.43 0.52
N LEU A 51 0.80 1.45 1.27
CA LEU A 51 0.08 0.25 1.67
C LEU A 51 -1.06 0.07 0.69
N MET A 52 -1.03 -1.01 -0.07
CA MET A 52 -1.95 -1.25 -1.18
C MET A 52 -2.85 -2.44 -0.87
N ASP A 53 -4.15 -2.20 -0.69
CA ASP A 53 -5.12 -3.28 -0.56
C ASP A 53 -5.24 -4.03 -1.90
N VAL A 54 -5.12 -5.34 -1.84
CA VAL A 54 -5.23 -6.18 -3.04
C VAL A 54 -6.67 -6.18 -3.58
N SER A 55 -7.65 -6.15 -2.68
CA SER A 55 -9.06 -6.37 -3.02
C SER A 55 -9.86 -5.08 -3.13
N LEU A 56 -9.39 -4.12 -3.93
CA LEU A 56 -10.13 -2.87 -4.18
C LEU A 56 -11.34 -3.18 -5.08
N SER A 57 -12.54 -3.08 -4.51
CA SER A 57 -13.76 -3.54 -5.19
C SER A 57 -14.40 -2.52 -6.11
N ARG A 58 -14.06 -1.23 -5.95
CA ARG A 58 -14.72 -0.13 -6.69
C ARG A 58 -13.77 0.76 -7.44
N SER A 59 -12.50 0.37 -7.56
CA SER A 59 -11.51 1.22 -8.21
C SER A 59 -11.56 1.07 -9.72
N VAL A 60 -11.55 2.21 -10.41
CA VAL A 60 -11.59 2.29 -11.86
C VAL A 60 -10.51 3.27 -12.32
N TYR A 61 -9.79 2.91 -13.37
CA TYR A 61 -8.79 3.79 -13.97
C TYR A 61 -8.95 3.75 -15.50
N GLN A 62 -9.13 4.93 -16.09
CA GLN A 62 -9.34 5.08 -17.54
C GLN A 62 -10.46 4.17 -18.05
N GLY A 63 -11.56 4.11 -17.31
CA GLY A 63 -12.74 3.35 -17.67
C GLY A 63 -12.67 1.85 -17.43
N LYS A 64 -11.58 1.34 -16.85
CA LYS A 64 -11.41 -0.09 -16.60
C LYS A 64 -11.31 -0.37 -15.10
N ALA A 65 -11.92 -1.46 -14.66
CA ALA A 65 -11.79 -1.91 -13.28
C ALA A 65 -10.35 -2.35 -12.99
N VAL A 66 -9.81 -1.89 -11.87
CA VAL A 66 -8.45 -2.24 -11.44
C VAL A 66 -8.45 -2.65 -9.97
N ASP A 67 -7.56 -3.55 -9.61
CA ASP A 67 -7.34 -3.94 -8.23
C ASP A 67 -5.96 -3.45 -7.76
N GLY A 68 -5.61 -3.76 -6.50
CA GLY A 68 -4.33 -3.35 -5.94
C GLY A 68 -3.13 -3.93 -6.66
N ILE A 69 -3.25 -5.13 -7.21
CA ILE A 69 -2.17 -5.76 -7.98
C ILE A 69 -1.92 -4.99 -9.26
N LYS A 70 -2.99 -4.63 -9.97
CA LYS A 70 -2.89 -3.87 -11.22
C LYS A 70 -2.30 -2.49 -10.99
N ILE A 71 -2.76 -1.79 -9.95
CA ILE A 71 -2.23 -0.47 -9.60
C ILE A 71 -0.73 -0.57 -9.28
N THR A 72 -0.32 -1.58 -8.52
CA THR A 72 1.08 -1.80 -8.19
C THR A 72 1.92 -2.06 -9.44
N GLN A 73 1.41 -2.86 -10.37
CA GLN A 73 2.08 -3.09 -11.66
C GLN A 73 2.29 -1.78 -12.42
N MET A 74 1.28 -0.92 -12.45
CA MET A 74 1.37 0.37 -13.12
C MET A 74 2.44 1.25 -12.49
N LEU A 75 2.48 1.30 -11.16
CA LEU A 75 3.47 2.11 -10.43
C LEU A 75 4.89 1.57 -10.64
N LYS A 76 5.07 0.25 -10.60
CA LYS A 76 6.39 -0.37 -10.78
C LYS A 76 6.87 -0.29 -12.22
N SER A 77 5.97 -0.13 -13.18
CA SER A 77 6.33 0.02 -14.60
C SER A 77 6.70 1.45 -14.98
N ASN A 78 6.41 2.42 -14.11
CA ASN A 78 6.68 3.84 -14.36
C ASN A 78 8.02 4.22 -13.73
N PRO A 79 9.00 4.72 -14.52
CA PRO A 79 10.30 5.10 -13.97
C PRO A 79 10.23 6.11 -12.84
N GLN A 80 9.22 6.98 -12.81
CA GLN A 80 9.06 7.99 -11.76
C GLN A 80 8.65 7.38 -10.42
N THR A 81 8.01 6.21 -10.43
CA THR A 81 7.44 5.60 -9.23
C THR A 81 7.99 4.19 -8.94
N ALA A 82 8.81 3.66 -9.81
CA ALA A 82 9.30 2.28 -9.70
C ALA A 82 10.07 2.00 -8.40
N LYS A 83 10.73 3.01 -7.85
CA LYS A 83 11.53 2.87 -6.62
C LYS A 83 10.72 3.06 -5.33
N LEU A 84 9.47 3.53 -5.45
CA LEU A 84 8.62 3.74 -4.29
C LEU A 84 8.25 2.40 -3.67
N PRO A 85 8.55 2.17 -2.37
CA PRO A 85 8.19 0.90 -1.73
C PRO A 85 6.68 0.72 -1.70
N ILE A 86 6.21 -0.47 -2.04
CA ILE A 86 4.79 -0.81 -2.01
C ILE A 86 4.63 -2.13 -1.26
N ILE A 87 3.78 -2.12 -0.23
CA ILE A 87 3.44 -3.31 0.54
C ILE A 87 1.99 -3.66 0.24
N LEU A 88 1.75 -4.87 -0.23
CA LEU A 88 0.40 -5.37 -0.44
C LEU A 88 -0.23 -5.75 0.90
N VAL A 89 -1.50 -5.44 1.06
CA VAL A 89 -2.28 -5.79 2.26
C VAL A 89 -3.49 -6.58 1.80
N THR A 90 -3.71 -7.76 2.37
CA THR A 90 -4.79 -8.63 1.92
C THR A 90 -5.31 -9.55 3.02
N ALA A 91 -6.59 -9.88 2.93
CA ALA A 91 -7.22 -10.89 3.79
C ALA A 91 -7.07 -12.31 3.21
N HIS A 92 -6.55 -12.44 1.99
CA HIS A 92 -6.35 -13.74 1.36
C HIS A 92 -5.09 -14.40 1.90
N VAL A 93 -5.22 -15.52 2.57
CA VAL A 93 -4.12 -16.21 3.25
C VAL A 93 -4.05 -17.67 2.83
N MET A 94 -4.23 -17.95 1.55
CA MET A 94 -4.02 -19.30 1.03
C MET A 94 -2.54 -19.53 0.76
N GLU A 95 -2.11 -20.78 0.92
CA GLU A 95 -0.73 -21.15 0.67
C GLU A 95 -0.36 -20.81 -0.78
N GLY A 96 0.76 -20.10 -0.93
CA GLY A 96 1.24 -19.67 -2.24
C GLY A 96 0.72 -18.33 -2.72
N ASP A 97 -0.36 -17.79 -2.12
CA ASP A 97 -0.93 -16.51 -2.55
C ASP A 97 0.05 -15.37 -2.38
N ARG A 98 0.77 -15.33 -1.25
CA ARG A 98 1.75 -14.29 -0.97
C ARG A 98 2.79 -14.20 -2.08
N GLU A 99 3.38 -15.31 -2.45
CA GLU A 99 4.42 -15.37 -3.46
C GLU A 99 3.88 -14.99 -4.83
N ASN A 100 2.68 -15.48 -5.15
CA ASN A 100 2.02 -15.16 -6.41
C ASN A 100 1.71 -13.67 -6.51
N PHE A 101 1.17 -13.06 -5.46
CA PHE A 101 0.83 -11.63 -5.46
C PHE A 101 2.09 -10.78 -5.59
N LEU A 102 3.15 -11.12 -4.87
CA LEU A 102 4.41 -10.38 -4.96
C LEU A 102 5.01 -10.49 -6.36
N LYS A 103 5.00 -11.67 -6.94
CA LYS A 103 5.55 -11.92 -8.27
C LYS A 103 4.75 -11.20 -9.34
N GLN A 104 3.42 -11.26 -9.28
CA GLN A 104 2.55 -10.63 -10.26
C GLN A 104 2.60 -9.11 -10.21
N SER A 105 2.66 -8.56 -9.01
CA SER A 105 2.57 -7.10 -8.81
C SER A 105 3.91 -6.39 -8.89
N GLY A 106 4.98 -7.06 -8.50
CA GLY A 106 6.28 -6.44 -8.32
C GLY A 106 6.40 -5.69 -6.99
N ALA A 107 5.46 -5.91 -6.06
CA ALA A 107 5.49 -5.26 -4.76
C ALA A 107 6.70 -5.68 -3.94
N ASP A 108 7.05 -4.85 -2.96
CA ASP A 108 8.24 -5.04 -2.13
C ASP A 108 7.94 -5.81 -0.85
N GLY A 109 6.68 -5.89 -0.44
CA GLY A 109 6.29 -6.58 0.77
C GLY A 109 4.83 -6.98 0.78
N TYR A 110 4.44 -7.67 1.85
CA TYR A 110 3.11 -8.27 1.98
C TYR A 110 2.72 -8.29 3.45
N ILE A 111 1.49 -7.90 3.75
CA ILE A 111 0.93 -7.94 5.09
C ILE A 111 -0.45 -8.61 5.03
N SER A 112 -0.68 -9.58 5.93
CA SER A 112 -1.97 -10.24 6.05
C SER A 112 -2.89 -9.46 6.99
N LYS A 113 -4.17 -9.36 6.65
CA LYS A 113 -5.19 -8.80 7.53
C LYS A 113 -5.89 -9.94 8.31
N PRO A 114 -6.35 -9.69 9.51
CA PRO A 114 -6.19 -8.48 10.31
C PRO A 114 -4.77 -8.36 10.88
N VAL A 115 -4.34 -7.12 11.16
CA VAL A 115 -3.06 -6.89 11.82
C VAL A 115 -3.23 -7.19 13.31
N VAL A 116 -2.50 -8.20 13.78
CA VAL A 116 -2.57 -8.67 15.18
C VAL A 116 -1.46 -8.06 16.00
N ASP A 117 -0.22 -8.10 15.49
CA ASP A 117 0.94 -7.53 16.14
C ASP A 117 1.21 -6.13 15.57
N HIS A 118 0.77 -5.10 16.29
CA HIS A 118 0.88 -3.71 15.83
C HIS A 118 2.32 -3.25 15.73
N GLN A 119 3.17 -3.68 16.64
CA GLN A 119 4.58 -3.28 16.60
C GLN A 119 5.32 -3.91 15.44
N GLN A 120 5.06 -5.18 15.16
CA GLN A 120 5.64 -5.86 14.00
C GLN A 120 5.22 -5.20 12.70
N PHE A 121 3.96 -4.79 12.60
CA PHE A 121 3.43 -4.08 11.45
C PHE A 121 4.20 -2.77 11.21
N VAL A 122 4.37 -1.98 12.27
CA VAL A 122 5.12 -0.72 12.19
C VAL A 122 6.59 -0.98 11.82
N ASP A 123 7.22 -1.97 12.46
CA ASP A 123 8.63 -2.29 12.21
C ASP A 123 8.86 -2.70 10.76
N GLN A 124 7.95 -3.46 10.18
CA GLN A 124 8.03 -3.88 8.78
C GLN A 124 8.00 -2.66 7.85
N ILE A 125 7.11 -1.71 8.13
CA ILE A 125 6.99 -0.49 7.33
C ILE A 125 8.23 0.38 7.48
N LEU A 126 8.69 0.59 8.71
CA LEU A 126 9.88 1.40 8.97
C LEU A 126 11.13 0.82 8.29
N ALA A 127 11.24 -0.50 8.25
CA ALA A 127 12.38 -1.18 7.63
C ALA A 127 12.41 -0.95 6.11
N MET A 128 11.27 -0.68 5.49
CA MET A 128 11.17 -0.49 4.04
C MET A 128 11.19 0.98 3.64
N LEU A 129 11.10 1.89 4.58
CA LEU A 129 11.15 3.32 4.27
C LEU A 129 12.55 3.72 3.79
N PRO A 130 12.63 4.60 2.77
CA PRO A 130 13.93 5.12 2.34
C PRO A 130 14.62 5.86 3.49
N GLN A 131 15.93 5.65 3.62
CA GLN A 131 16.72 6.37 4.60
C GLN A 131 17.25 7.66 3.99
N ASP A 132 17.23 8.70 4.77
CA ASP A 132 17.74 10.01 4.33
C ASP A 132 19.27 10.05 4.32
#